data_3c2410eb3ae969ae65fe6de48c89ea3c
#
_entry.id   3c2410eb3ae969ae65fe6de48c89ea3c
#
_cell.length_a   1.000
_cell.length_b   1.000
_cell.length_c   1.000
_cell.angle_alpha   90.00
_cell.angle_beta   90.00
_cell.angle_gamma   90.00
#
_symmetry.space_group_name_H-M   'P 1'
#
loop_
_entity.id
_entity.type
_entity.pdbx_description
1 polymer ?
#
loop_
_entity_poly.entity_id
_entity_poly.type
_entity_poly.pdbx_seq_one_letter_code
_entity_poly.pdbx_strand_id
1 'polypeptide(L)'
;IDSGNDDEDAIEIEKILKQKGWKLKGILNTHAHVDHMGGNSYIQSVYGCPAFSKGAEAAIASHTQIEPVITYGAHPFRDARSRSFFAESSLCYDVTHSEFPKEVEVIDLPGHSIEHVGYRLPDNTVFIGDSAAGDSLIAKYPILYVLNVGQYLESLEKLKALKPGLFVLSHGQVTSDIGPVAQNNIDNIRNIRDGIENICSEPK
;
A
#
# COMPACT_ATOMS: atom_id res chain seq x y z
N ILE A 1 2.83 -0.86 10.60
CA ILE A 1 2.59 -1.25 9.20
C ILE A 1 2.62 0.02 8.38
N ASP A 2 3.40 -0.01 7.30
CA ASP A 2 3.81 1.13 6.49
C ASP A 2 4.51 2.23 7.31
N SER A 3 5.37 3.00 6.70
CA SER A 3 6.24 3.96 7.41
C SER A 3 6.00 5.41 7.03
N GLY A 4 5.00 5.67 6.18
CA GLY A 4 4.72 7.00 5.68
C GLY A 4 5.55 7.39 4.46
N ASN A 5 5.40 8.64 4.04
CA ASN A 5 5.92 9.16 2.78
C ASN A 5 7.41 9.55 2.86
N ASP A 6 7.88 9.95 4.04
CA ASP A 6 9.23 10.48 4.22
C ASP A 6 9.71 10.44 5.68
N ASP A 7 10.83 11.11 5.95
CA ASP A 7 11.41 11.20 7.28
C ASP A 7 10.50 11.95 8.27
N GLU A 8 9.66 12.91 7.82
CA GLU A 8 8.78 13.68 8.70
C GLU A 8 7.68 12.76 9.28
N ASP A 9 7.07 11.94 8.43
CA ASP A 9 6.11 10.91 8.88
C ASP A 9 6.77 9.89 9.81
N ALA A 10 7.98 9.45 9.47
CA ALA A 10 8.75 8.51 10.29
C ALA A 10 9.09 9.09 11.69
N ILE A 11 9.40 10.39 11.79
CA ILE A 11 9.62 11.09 13.05
C ILE A 11 8.34 11.14 13.89
N GLU A 12 7.17 11.34 13.27
CA GLU A 12 5.90 11.30 14.00
C GLU A 12 5.62 9.88 14.55
N ILE A 13 5.89 8.82 13.74
CA ILE A 13 5.82 7.43 14.21
C ILE A 13 6.77 7.22 15.40
N GLU A 14 8.01 7.69 15.32
CA GLU A 14 8.97 7.61 16.42
C GLU A 14 8.47 8.28 17.70
N LYS A 15 7.88 9.47 17.59
CA LYS A 15 7.30 10.19 18.74
C LYS A 15 6.21 9.36 19.41
N ILE A 16 5.32 8.75 18.62
CA ILE A 16 4.25 7.89 19.14
C ILE A 16 4.84 6.67 19.86
N LEU A 17 5.82 5.98 19.25
CA LEU A 17 6.49 4.83 19.85
C LEU A 17 7.12 5.19 21.21
N LYS A 18 7.83 6.32 21.29
CA LYS A 18 8.43 6.83 22.52
C LYS A 18 7.39 7.18 23.58
N GLN A 19 6.32 7.88 23.21
CA GLN A 19 5.23 8.25 24.14
C GLN A 19 4.52 7.02 24.73
N LYS A 20 4.35 5.96 23.92
CA LYS A 20 3.72 4.70 24.35
C LYS A 20 4.69 3.75 25.05
N GLY A 21 5.98 4.02 25.03
CA GLY A 21 7.01 3.10 25.53
C GLY A 21 7.07 1.79 24.74
N TRP A 22 6.65 1.79 23.47
CA TRP A 22 6.66 0.61 22.62
C TRP A 22 8.02 0.37 22.01
N LYS A 23 8.39 -0.91 21.88
CA LYS A 23 9.62 -1.34 21.22
C LYS A 23 9.29 -1.78 19.81
N LEU A 24 9.82 -1.08 18.82
CA LEU A 24 9.69 -1.47 17.43
C LEU A 24 10.54 -2.73 17.16
N LYS A 25 9.93 -3.73 16.51
CA LYS A 25 10.61 -4.98 16.12
C LYS A 25 10.89 -5.05 14.63
N GLY A 26 10.10 -4.35 13.82
CA GLY A 26 10.23 -4.37 12.37
C GLY A 26 9.16 -3.51 11.71
N ILE A 27 9.29 -3.34 10.41
CA ILE A 27 8.36 -2.64 9.55
C ILE A 27 7.72 -3.68 8.63
N LEU A 28 6.41 -3.63 8.42
CA LEU A 28 5.70 -4.43 7.43
C LEU A 28 5.15 -3.47 6.37
N ASN A 29 5.66 -3.52 5.15
CA ASN A 29 5.14 -2.70 4.06
C ASN A 29 4.12 -3.48 3.25
N THR A 30 2.96 -2.89 3.04
CA THR A 30 1.90 -3.49 2.20
C THR A 30 2.34 -3.55 0.75
N HIS A 31 3.08 -2.54 0.30
CA HIS A 31 3.67 -2.43 -1.02
C HIS A 31 4.77 -1.34 -1.04
N ALA A 32 5.40 -1.12 -2.19
CA ALA A 32 6.58 -0.29 -2.32
C ALA A 32 6.33 1.09 -2.98
N HIS A 33 5.13 1.66 -2.82
CA HIS A 33 4.96 3.08 -3.16
C HIS A 33 5.56 3.96 -2.06
N VAL A 34 5.99 5.16 -2.47
CA VAL A 34 6.76 6.07 -1.61
C VAL A 34 6.03 6.41 -0.31
N ASP A 35 4.73 6.67 -0.37
CA ASP A 35 3.90 7.02 0.78
C ASP A 35 3.66 5.88 1.78
N HIS A 36 4.15 4.67 1.48
CA HIS A 36 4.11 3.50 2.36
C HIS A 36 5.49 3.07 2.88
N MET A 37 6.54 3.34 2.12
CA MET A 37 7.90 2.92 2.49
C MET A 37 8.89 4.07 2.68
N GLY A 38 8.49 5.32 2.45
CA GLY A 38 9.38 6.47 2.43
C GLY A 38 10.12 6.72 3.74
N GLY A 39 9.50 6.38 4.87
CA GLY A 39 10.11 6.46 6.19
C GLY A 39 10.97 5.27 6.61
N ASN A 40 11.06 4.19 5.80
CA ASN A 40 11.78 2.98 6.16
C ASN A 40 13.25 3.25 6.51
N SER A 41 13.96 3.99 5.65
CA SER A 41 15.38 4.29 5.83
C SER A 41 15.65 5.01 7.15
N TYR A 42 14.85 6.05 7.46
CA TYR A 42 14.94 6.75 8.73
C TYR A 42 14.72 5.80 9.92
N ILE A 43 13.61 5.06 9.93
CA ILE A 43 13.27 4.14 11.03
C ILE A 43 14.37 3.09 11.21
N GLN A 44 14.90 2.52 10.14
CA GLN A 44 16.01 1.57 10.20
C GLN A 44 17.29 2.19 10.78
N SER A 45 17.59 3.44 10.44
CA SER A 45 18.76 4.14 10.98
C SER A 45 18.67 4.37 12.50
N VAL A 46 17.45 4.58 13.02
CA VAL A 46 17.21 4.85 14.45
C VAL A 46 17.10 3.56 15.27
N TYR A 47 16.40 2.55 14.73
CA TYR A 47 16.02 1.36 15.50
C TYR A 47 16.79 0.11 15.11
N GLY A 48 17.50 0.09 13.97
CA GLY A 48 18.22 -1.09 13.47
C GLY A 48 17.30 -2.29 13.19
N CYS A 49 16.02 -2.03 12.89
CA CYS A 49 15.03 -3.07 12.71
C CYS A 49 14.87 -3.48 11.23
N PRO A 50 14.48 -4.74 10.93
CA PRO A 50 14.21 -5.17 9.57
C PRO A 50 12.91 -4.56 9.02
N ALA A 51 12.83 -4.41 7.69
CA ALA A 51 11.57 -4.20 6.98
C ALA A 51 11.23 -5.46 6.17
N PHE A 52 9.94 -5.70 5.96
CA PHE A 52 9.43 -6.84 5.20
C PHE A 52 8.36 -6.39 4.23
N SER A 53 8.38 -6.95 3.03
CA SER A 53 7.32 -6.87 2.05
C SER A 53 7.32 -8.13 1.19
N LYS A 54 6.38 -8.29 0.27
CA LYS A 54 6.31 -9.49 -0.56
C LYS A 54 7.10 -9.32 -1.86
N GLY A 55 7.92 -10.32 -2.21
CA GLY A 55 8.48 -10.53 -3.54
C GLY A 55 9.08 -9.29 -4.18
N ALA A 56 8.47 -8.85 -5.28
CA ALA A 56 8.91 -7.67 -6.02
C ALA A 56 8.85 -6.38 -5.20
N GLU A 57 7.90 -6.23 -4.29
CA GLU A 57 7.79 -5.05 -3.43
C GLU A 57 9.02 -4.91 -2.52
N ALA A 58 9.51 -6.03 -1.96
CA ALA A 58 10.75 -6.02 -1.16
C ALA A 58 11.97 -5.64 -2.01
N ALA A 59 12.04 -6.11 -3.24
CA ALA A 59 13.11 -5.75 -4.17
C ALA A 59 13.04 -4.26 -4.57
N ILE A 60 11.84 -3.71 -4.82
CA ILE A 60 11.64 -2.29 -5.13
C ILE A 60 12.05 -1.42 -3.94
N ALA A 61 11.64 -1.76 -2.71
CA ALA A 61 12.02 -1.02 -1.50
C ALA A 61 13.54 -0.98 -1.29
N SER A 62 14.25 -2.01 -1.74
CA SER A 62 15.72 -2.06 -1.72
C SER A 62 16.36 -1.31 -2.89
N HIS A 63 15.63 -1.11 -4.00
CA HIS A 63 16.06 -0.46 -5.23
C HIS A 63 15.02 0.57 -5.68
N THR A 64 14.81 1.60 -4.89
CA THR A 64 13.70 2.57 -5.00
C THR A 64 13.63 3.33 -6.32
N GLN A 65 14.68 3.32 -7.13
CA GLN A 65 14.66 3.89 -8.48
C GLN A 65 13.75 3.12 -9.46
N ILE A 66 13.34 1.89 -9.10
CA ILE A 66 12.47 1.05 -9.93
C ILE A 66 11.01 1.52 -9.83
N GLU A 67 10.59 1.94 -8.64
CA GLU A 67 9.20 2.33 -8.38
C GLU A 67 8.70 3.40 -9.35
N PRO A 68 9.34 4.58 -9.51
CA PRO A 68 8.85 5.59 -10.43
C PRO A 68 8.92 5.18 -11.91
N VAL A 69 9.78 4.23 -12.27
CA VAL A 69 9.79 3.68 -13.63
C VAL A 69 8.55 2.82 -13.89
N ILE A 70 8.10 2.07 -12.90
CA ILE A 70 6.87 1.27 -12.98
C ILE A 70 5.65 2.19 -12.97
N THR A 71 5.60 3.14 -12.05
CA THR A 71 4.44 4.00 -11.82
C THR A 71 4.21 4.99 -12.97
N TYR A 72 5.28 5.57 -13.52
CA TYR A 72 5.19 6.60 -14.57
C TYR A 72 5.58 6.11 -15.96
N GLY A 73 6.03 4.86 -16.10
CA GLY A 73 6.45 4.29 -17.38
C GLY A 73 7.76 4.84 -17.94
N ALA A 74 8.46 5.70 -17.21
CA ALA A 74 9.71 6.31 -17.62
C ALA A 74 10.52 6.80 -16.41
N HIS A 75 11.81 7.03 -16.61
CA HIS A 75 12.64 7.68 -15.59
C HIS A 75 12.14 9.13 -15.37
N PRO A 76 11.78 9.52 -14.15
CA PRO A 76 11.15 10.79 -13.88
C PRO A 76 12.10 11.96 -14.20
N PHE A 77 11.55 13.04 -14.75
CA PHE A 77 12.27 14.29 -14.98
C PHE A 77 12.64 14.98 -13.65
N ARG A 78 13.57 15.94 -13.72
CA ARG A 78 14.21 16.52 -12.52
C ARG A 78 13.23 16.98 -11.45
N ASP A 79 12.14 17.66 -11.82
CA ASP A 79 11.19 18.23 -10.87
C ASP A 79 10.29 17.17 -10.21
N ALA A 80 10.14 15.99 -10.84
CA ALA A 80 9.46 14.84 -10.27
C ALA A 80 10.38 13.94 -9.43
N ARG A 81 11.61 14.36 -9.13
CA ARG A 81 12.56 13.64 -8.27
C ARG A 81 12.62 14.19 -6.84
N SER A 82 11.55 14.83 -6.38
CA SER A 82 11.46 15.24 -4.97
C SER A 82 11.29 14.01 -4.07
N ARG A 83 11.56 14.15 -2.77
CA ARG A 83 11.36 13.06 -1.79
C ARG A 83 9.94 12.51 -1.78
N SER A 84 8.94 13.29 -2.18
CA SER A 84 7.55 12.83 -2.32
C SER A 84 7.33 11.82 -3.44
N PHE A 85 8.33 11.60 -4.32
CA PHE A 85 8.30 10.65 -5.43
C PHE A 85 9.49 9.69 -5.43
N PHE A 86 10.39 9.82 -4.45
CA PHE A 86 11.61 9.02 -4.35
C PHE A 86 11.92 8.73 -2.88
N ALA A 87 11.65 7.52 -2.46
CA ALA A 87 12.11 7.03 -1.17
C ALA A 87 13.61 6.73 -1.21
N GLU A 88 14.28 6.85 -0.07
CA GLU A 88 15.61 6.29 0.11
C GLU A 88 15.53 4.75 0.17
N SER A 89 16.52 4.07 -0.43
CA SER A 89 16.58 2.61 -0.37
C SER A 89 16.67 2.12 1.07
N SER A 90 15.94 1.07 1.38
CA SER A 90 15.90 0.42 2.68
C SER A 90 16.19 -1.06 2.56
N LEU A 91 16.74 -1.68 3.61
CA LEU A 91 16.90 -3.12 3.64
C LEU A 91 15.57 -3.80 3.90
N CYS A 92 14.95 -4.30 2.84
CA CYS A 92 13.66 -4.96 2.91
C CYS A 92 13.78 -6.43 2.53
N TYR A 93 13.29 -7.31 3.40
CA TYR A 93 13.28 -8.75 3.19
C TYR A 93 11.91 -9.21 2.67
N ASP A 94 11.89 -10.33 1.97
CA ASP A 94 10.65 -10.99 1.61
C ASP A 94 9.92 -11.53 2.85
N VAL A 95 8.59 -11.56 2.82
CA VAL A 95 7.74 -12.08 3.92
C VAL A 95 8.01 -13.57 4.25
N THR A 96 8.74 -14.30 3.42
CA THR A 96 9.20 -15.66 3.71
C THR A 96 10.48 -15.72 4.54
N HIS A 97 11.11 -14.58 4.83
CA HIS A 97 12.32 -14.51 5.63
C HIS A 97 12.10 -15.06 7.04
N SER A 98 13.12 -15.68 7.62
CA SER A 98 13.04 -16.36 8.92
C SER A 98 12.67 -15.45 10.10
N GLU A 99 12.96 -14.16 10.00
CA GLU A 99 12.65 -13.13 11.02
C GLU A 99 11.26 -12.50 10.83
N PHE A 100 10.51 -12.84 9.76
CA PHE A 100 9.14 -12.37 9.60
C PHE A 100 8.28 -12.88 10.77
N PRO A 101 7.42 -12.03 11.37
CA PRO A 101 6.60 -12.41 12.52
C PRO A 101 5.58 -13.49 12.13
N LYS A 102 5.74 -14.70 12.69
CA LYS A 102 4.96 -15.89 12.35
C LYS A 102 3.48 -15.78 12.72
N GLU A 103 3.15 -14.89 13.63
CA GLU A 103 1.79 -14.60 14.08
C GLU A 103 1.02 -13.69 13.11
N VAL A 104 1.66 -13.09 12.14
CA VAL A 104 1.03 -12.22 11.13
C VAL A 104 0.68 -13.04 9.90
N GLU A 105 -0.58 -13.01 9.51
CA GLU A 105 -1.06 -13.60 8.25
C GLU A 105 -0.85 -12.61 7.10
N VAL A 106 -0.22 -13.07 6.02
CA VAL A 106 -0.07 -12.32 4.79
C VAL A 106 -1.24 -12.62 3.85
N ILE A 107 -1.93 -11.60 3.38
CA ILE A 107 -3.08 -11.70 2.49
C ILE A 107 -2.70 -11.10 1.14
N ASP A 108 -2.61 -11.94 0.10
CA ASP A 108 -2.32 -11.47 -1.25
C ASP A 108 -3.46 -10.63 -1.81
N LEU A 109 -3.17 -9.37 -2.16
CA LEU A 109 -4.12 -8.39 -2.69
C LEU A 109 -3.48 -7.62 -3.88
N PRO A 110 -2.97 -8.32 -4.90
CA PRO A 110 -2.29 -7.67 -6.03
C PRO A 110 -3.26 -6.84 -6.87
N GLY A 111 -2.69 -5.94 -7.68
CA GLY A 111 -3.44 -5.14 -8.66
C GLY A 111 -3.24 -3.65 -8.50
N HIS A 112 -3.25 -3.11 -7.28
CA HIS A 112 -2.79 -1.74 -7.03
C HIS A 112 -1.28 -1.63 -7.33
N SER A 113 -0.50 -2.56 -6.80
CA SER A 113 0.91 -2.78 -7.18
C SER A 113 1.15 -4.25 -7.53
N ILE A 114 2.40 -4.64 -7.85
CA ILE A 114 2.75 -5.94 -8.44
C ILE A 114 2.36 -7.10 -7.51
N GLU A 115 2.84 -7.06 -6.27
CA GLU A 115 2.63 -8.10 -5.25
C GLU A 115 2.12 -7.48 -3.94
N HIS A 116 1.23 -6.49 -4.06
CA HIS A 116 0.57 -5.84 -2.93
C HIS A 116 -0.03 -6.87 -1.96
N VAL A 117 0.15 -6.65 -0.67
CA VAL A 117 -0.38 -7.51 0.39
C VAL A 117 -1.12 -6.72 1.47
N GLY A 118 -2.07 -7.37 2.12
CA GLY A 118 -2.57 -6.97 3.42
C GLY A 118 -1.96 -7.82 4.53
N TYR A 119 -2.07 -7.34 5.76
CA TYR A 119 -1.60 -8.04 6.95
C TYR A 119 -2.72 -8.19 7.96
N ARG A 120 -3.00 -9.44 8.38
CA ARG A 120 -3.92 -9.72 9.48
C ARG A 120 -3.12 -9.97 10.75
N LEU A 121 -3.42 -9.23 11.79
CA LEU A 121 -2.84 -9.40 13.12
C LEU A 121 -3.61 -10.43 13.95
N PRO A 122 -3.03 -10.95 15.06
CA PRO A 122 -3.68 -11.94 15.92
C PRO A 122 -5.01 -11.49 16.56
N ASP A 123 -5.24 -10.20 16.67
CA ASP A 123 -6.48 -9.60 17.18
C ASP A 123 -7.56 -9.41 16.10
N ASN A 124 -7.35 -9.97 14.90
CA ASN A 124 -8.17 -9.80 13.70
C ASN A 124 -8.20 -8.37 13.12
N THR A 125 -7.29 -7.49 13.49
CA THR A 125 -7.07 -6.25 12.76
C THR A 125 -6.40 -6.57 11.42
N VAL A 126 -6.97 -6.06 10.33
CA VAL A 126 -6.52 -6.30 8.96
C VAL A 126 -6.11 -4.98 8.32
N PHE A 127 -4.83 -4.82 8.06
CA PHE A 127 -4.32 -3.69 7.29
C PHE A 127 -4.34 -4.08 5.82
N ILE A 128 -5.07 -3.33 5.00
CA ILE A 128 -5.31 -3.68 3.59
C ILE A 128 -4.52 -2.79 2.61
N GLY A 129 -3.71 -1.87 3.13
CA GLY A 129 -2.97 -0.93 2.28
C GLY A 129 -3.89 -0.19 1.30
N ASP A 130 -3.50 -0.19 0.05
CA ASP A 130 -4.18 0.46 -1.07
C ASP A 130 -4.99 -0.52 -1.94
N SER A 131 -5.27 -1.71 -1.45
CA SER A 131 -6.15 -2.65 -2.15
C SER A 131 -7.62 -2.23 -2.19
N ALA A 132 -8.01 -1.19 -1.43
CA ALA A 132 -9.26 -0.46 -1.59
C ALA A 132 -9.10 0.96 -1.07
N ALA A 133 -9.70 1.92 -1.77
CA ALA A 133 -9.76 3.33 -1.39
C ALA A 133 -11.03 3.64 -0.60
N GLY A 134 -10.93 4.53 0.38
CA GLY A 134 -12.10 5.04 1.09
C GLY A 134 -12.97 5.95 0.22
N ASP A 135 -14.26 6.05 0.52
CA ASP A 135 -15.26 6.80 -0.26
C ASP A 135 -14.88 8.26 -0.49
N SER A 136 -14.28 8.91 0.52
CA SER A 136 -13.83 10.30 0.40
C SER A 136 -12.68 10.48 -0.61
N LEU A 137 -11.80 9.48 -0.73
CA LEU A 137 -10.73 9.50 -1.73
C LEU A 137 -11.31 9.33 -3.14
N ILE A 138 -12.20 8.35 -3.34
CA ILE A 138 -12.87 8.11 -4.62
C ILE A 138 -13.67 9.35 -5.06
N ALA A 139 -14.39 10.00 -4.13
CA ALA A 139 -15.15 11.21 -4.43
C ALA A 139 -14.25 12.37 -4.87
N LYS A 140 -13.04 12.47 -4.31
CA LYS A 140 -12.09 13.53 -4.66
C LYS A 140 -11.28 13.21 -5.92
N TYR A 141 -10.87 11.95 -6.07
CA TYR A 141 -10.05 11.45 -7.15
C TYR A 141 -10.68 10.18 -7.74
N PRO A 142 -11.65 10.32 -8.66
CA PRO A 142 -12.38 9.16 -9.18
C PRO A 142 -11.52 8.21 -10.02
N ILE A 143 -10.43 8.68 -10.62
CA ILE A 143 -9.47 7.83 -11.33
C ILE A 143 -8.28 7.59 -10.42
N LEU A 144 -8.28 6.42 -9.77
CA LEU A 144 -7.19 5.98 -8.91
C LEU A 144 -6.09 5.29 -9.72
N TYR A 145 -4.87 5.31 -9.17
CA TYR A 145 -3.79 4.50 -9.72
C TYR A 145 -4.07 3.01 -9.47
N VAL A 146 -4.01 2.21 -10.52
CA VAL A 146 -4.13 0.75 -10.49
C VAL A 146 -3.21 0.17 -11.56
N LEU A 147 -2.26 -0.67 -11.18
CA LEU A 147 -1.31 -1.28 -12.11
C LEU A 147 -1.97 -2.37 -12.98
N ASN A 148 -2.82 -3.19 -12.39
CA ASN A 148 -3.52 -4.29 -13.05
C ASN A 148 -4.99 -4.34 -12.60
N VAL A 149 -5.88 -3.83 -13.46
CA VAL A 149 -7.31 -3.71 -13.15
C VAL A 149 -7.96 -5.07 -12.88
N GLY A 150 -7.57 -6.12 -13.62
CA GLY A 150 -8.12 -7.47 -13.43
C GLY A 150 -7.81 -8.01 -12.04
N GLN A 151 -6.53 -8.00 -11.66
CA GLN A 151 -6.09 -8.44 -10.33
C GLN A 151 -6.67 -7.55 -9.20
N TYR A 152 -6.79 -6.24 -9.44
CA TYR A 152 -7.39 -5.33 -8.46
C TYR A 152 -8.86 -5.69 -8.18
N LEU A 153 -9.65 -5.97 -9.21
CA LEU A 153 -11.04 -6.42 -9.06
C LEU A 153 -11.13 -7.77 -8.34
N GLU A 154 -10.24 -8.73 -8.64
CA GLU A 154 -10.16 -10.01 -7.93
C GLU A 154 -9.81 -9.81 -6.45
N SER A 155 -8.88 -8.90 -6.14
CA SER A 155 -8.50 -8.54 -4.77
C SER A 155 -9.66 -7.90 -4.01
N LEU A 156 -10.44 -7.03 -4.65
CA LEU A 156 -11.64 -6.44 -4.05
C LEU A 156 -12.72 -7.50 -3.73
N GLU A 157 -12.94 -8.46 -4.63
CA GLU A 157 -13.87 -9.57 -4.34
C GLU A 157 -13.32 -10.48 -3.22
N LYS A 158 -12.01 -10.69 -3.15
CA LYS A 158 -11.37 -11.41 -2.06
C LYS A 158 -11.55 -10.68 -0.73
N LEU A 159 -11.41 -9.35 -0.69
CA LEU A 159 -11.66 -8.54 0.50
C LEU A 159 -13.08 -8.74 1.03
N LYS A 160 -14.10 -8.74 0.16
CA LYS A 160 -15.51 -9.00 0.54
C LYS A 160 -15.71 -10.38 1.16
N ALA A 161 -14.91 -11.36 0.77
CA ALA A 161 -14.98 -12.74 1.27
C ALA A 161 -14.16 -12.97 2.55
N LEU A 162 -13.38 -11.99 3.01
CA LEU A 162 -12.58 -12.12 4.23
C LEU A 162 -13.47 -12.25 5.45
N LYS A 163 -13.00 -13.04 6.43
CA LYS A 163 -13.66 -13.13 7.73
C LYS A 163 -13.76 -11.74 8.38
N PRO A 164 -14.86 -11.47 9.10
CA PRO A 164 -15.02 -10.22 9.82
C PRO A 164 -13.82 -9.89 10.70
N GLY A 165 -13.45 -8.63 10.74
CA GLY A 165 -12.33 -8.09 11.50
C GLY A 165 -12.41 -6.57 11.53
N LEU A 166 -11.40 -5.94 12.09
CA LEU A 166 -11.25 -4.49 12.00
C LEU A 166 -10.33 -4.20 10.81
N PHE A 167 -10.87 -3.60 9.76
CA PHE A 167 -10.11 -3.27 8.54
C PHE A 167 -9.58 -1.85 8.61
N VAL A 168 -8.27 -1.71 8.37
CA VAL A 168 -7.57 -0.42 8.33
C VAL A 168 -7.13 -0.16 6.90
N LEU A 169 -7.67 0.90 6.33
CA LEU A 169 -7.30 1.38 4.99
C LEU A 169 -6.18 2.42 5.13
N SER A 170 -5.23 2.45 4.22
CA SER A 170 -4.20 3.51 4.22
C SER A 170 -4.80 4.86 3.86
N HIS A 171 -5.66 4.89 2.85
CA HIS A 171 -6.35 6.11 2.41
C HIS A 171 -7.86 6.02 2.65
N GLY A 172 -8.25 5.83 3.92
CA GLY A 172 -9.65 5.69 4.28
C GLY A 172 -9.87 5.59 5.78
N GLN A 173 -11.10 5.29 6.16
CA GLN A 173 -11.49 5.11 7.55
C GLN A 173 -11.37 3.65 7.96
N VAL A 174 -11.16 3.42 9.25
CA VAL A 174 -11.25 2.09 9.84
C VAL A 174 -12.70 1.62 9.79
N THR A 175 -12.94 0.38 9.38
CA THR A 175 -14.28 -0.21 9.28
C THR A 175 -14.30 -1.65 9.79
N SER A 176 -15.44 -2.08 10.34
CA SER A 176 -15.70 -3.48 10.67
C SER A 176 -16.37 -4.25 9.52
N ASP A 177 -16.82 -3.55 8.47
CA ASP A 177 -17.42 -4.14 7.28
C ASP A 177 -16.73 -3.57 6.03
N ILE A 178 -15.90 -4.37 5.42
CA ILE A 178 -15.16 -4.01 4.21
C ILE A 178 -16.00 -4.18 2.93
N GLY A 179 -17.11 -4.90 3.00
CA GLY A 179 -17.94 -5.21 1.84
C GLY A 179 -18.41 -3.99 1.06
N PRO A 180 -19.04 -2.99 1.72
CA PRO A 180 -19.48 -1.75 1.04
C PRO A 180 -18.31 -0.97 0.41
N VAL A 181 -17.17 -0.87 1.10
CA VAL A 181 -15.99 -0.18 0.59
C VAL A 181 -15.46 -0.87 -0.68
N ALA A 182 -15.27 -2.18 -0.63
CA ALA A 182 -14.81 -2.95 -1.78
C ALA A 182 -15.81 -2.86 -2.95
N GLN A 183 -17.12 -2.91 -2.67
CA GLN A 183 -18.14 -2.77 -3.70
C GLN A 183 -18.11 -1.38 -4.37
N ASN A 184 -17.94 -0.30 -3.59
CA ASN A 184 -17.83 1.05 -4.15
C ASN A 184 -16.60 1.19 -5.07
N ASN A 185 -15.46 0.59 -4.71
CA ASN A 185 -14.27 0.55 -5.59
C ASN A 185 -14.55 -0.22 -6.89
N ILE A 186 -15.24 -1.36 -6.83
CA ILE A 186 -15.64 -2.14 -8.02
C ILE A 186 -16.55 -1.31 -8.92
N ASP A 187 -17.54 -0.66 -8.35
CA ASP A 187 -18.51 0.16 -9.12
C ASP A 187 -17.82 1.38 -9.72
N ASN A 188 -16.87 2.00 -9.02
CA ASN A 188 -16.06 3.08 -9.56
C ASN A 188 -15.25 2.64 -10.79
N ILE A 189 -14.57 1.49 -10.76
CA ILE A 189 -13.84 0.94 -11.92
C ILE A 189 -14.79 0.67 -13.09
N ARG A 190 -15.97 0.12 -12.84
CA ARG A 190 -16.99 -0.13 -13.88
C ARG A 190 -17.50 1.17 -14.51
N ASN A 191 -17.78 2.18 -13.69
CA ASN A 191 -18.21 3.50 -14.17
C ASN A 191 -17.16 4.17 -15.05
N ILE A 192 -15.86 4.05 -14.69
CA ILE A 192 -14.76 4.55 -15.52
C ILE A 192 -14.74 3.84 -16.88
N ARG A 193 -14.82 2.50 -16.89
CA ARG A 193 -14.86 1.71 -18.12
C ARG A 193 -16.02 2.15 -19.02
N ASP A 194 -17.23 2.22 -18.46
CA ASP A 194 -18.44 2.57 -19.20
C ASP A 194 -18.34 4.01 -19.75
N GLY A 195 -17.74 4.93 -18.97
CA GLY A 195 -17.44 6.28 -19.42
C GLY A 195 -16.46 6.32 -20.62
N ILE A 196 -15.40 5.52 -20.58
CA ILE A 196 -14.43 5.40 -21.68
C ILE A 196 -15.11 4.81 -22.93
N GLU A 197 -15.88 3.72 -22.80
CA GLU A 197 -16.62 3.09 -23.87
C GLU A 197 -17.58 4.09 -24.56
N ASN A 198 -18.31 4.89 -23.79
CA ASN A 198 -19.20 5.93 -24.30
C ASN A 198 -18.45 7.01 -25.07
N ILE A 199 -17.29 7.48 -24.56
CA ILE A 199 -16.48 8.51 -25.24
C ILE A 199 -15.88 7.97 -26.55
N CYS A 200 -15.49 6.71 -26.57
CA CYS A 200 -14.84 6.05 -27.71
C CYS A 200 -15.82 5.41 -28.70
N SER A 201 -17.13 5.42 -28.43
CA SER A 201 -18.14 4.77 -29.27
C SER A 201 -18.32 5.42 -30.64
N GLU A 202 -17.95 6.71 -30.79
CA GLU A 202 -17.97 7.44 -32.05
C GLU A 202 -16.56 7.88 -32.45
N PRO A 203 -16.11 7.61 -33.70
CA PRO A 203 -14.85 8.14 -34.20
C PRO A 203 -14.91 9.67 -34.24
N LYS A 204 -13.92 10.33 -33.66
CA LYS A 204 -13.74 11.79 -33.76
C LYS A 204 -12.91 12.16 -34.98
#